data_f68591826e3ab33f4fa7d187ad8495c8
#
_entry.id   f68591826e3ab33f4fa7d187ad8495c8
#
_cell.length_a   1.000
_cell.length_b   1.000
_cell.length_c   1.000
_cell.angle_alpha   90.00
_cell.angle_beta   90.00
_cell.angle_gamma   90.00
#
_symmetry.space_group_name_H-M   'P 1'
#
loop_
_entity.id
_entity.type
_entity.pdbx_description
1 polymer ?
#
loop_
_entity_poly.entity_id
_entity_poly.type
_entity_poly.pdbx_seq_one_letter_code
_entity_poly.pdbx_strand_id
1 'polypeptide(L)'
;RVSKTENEDGKWIVSGRGVLHLSVLIETMRSEGYELQVGQPQVIFKEIDGVKCEPIEELTISVPEEFASKMIDMVTRRRGEMTSMETQGDRVNIEFDMPSRGIIGLRTNVLTASQGEAIMAHRFKEYQPYKGDIERRSNGSMIAMESGTAFAYAIDKLQDRGKFFIYPQDEVYAGQVVGEHVHEKDLVINVTKSKKLTNMRASGSDDKARIIPPVVFSLEEALEYIKADEYVEVTPKSMRMRKVILDELERKRANKE
;
A
#
# COMPACT_ATOMS: atom_id res chain seq x y z
N ARG A 1 2.03 -22.65 3.31
CA ARG A 1 1.81 -23.61 2.23
C ARG A 1 2.13 -22.94 0.90
N VAL A 2 2.82 -23.65 0.01
CA VAL A 2 3.14 -23.18 -1.35
C VAL A 2 2.46 -24.12 -2.34
N SER A 3 1.77 -23.57 -3.33
CA SER A 3 1.15 -24.33 -4.44
C SER A 3 1.40 -23.62 -5.77
N LYS A 4 1.59 -24.41 -6.85
CA LYS A 4 1.72 -23.86 -8.19
C LYS A 4 0.33 -23.50 -8.71
N THR A 5 0.22 -22.42 -9.47
CA THR A 5 -1.03 -22.02 -10.12
C THR A 5 -1.26 -22.90 -11.35
N GLU A 6 -2.43 -23.48 -11.51
CA GLU A 6 -2.72 -24.45 -12.60
C GLU A 6 -2.74 -23.80 -14.00
N ASN A 7 -3.03 -22.50 -14.09
CA ASN A 7 -3.30 -21.81 -15.35
C ASN A 7 -2.21 -20.84 -15.82
N GLU A 8 -1.14 -20.65 -15.04
CA GLU A 8 -0.10 -19.68 -15.37
C GLU A 8 1.29 -20.19 -15.00
N ASP A 9 2.15 -20.39 -15.98
CA ASP A 9 3.54 -20.78 -15.77
C ASP A 9 4.31 -19.69 -15.03
N GLY A 10 5.04 -20.11 -13.98
CA GLY A 10 5.88 -19.23 -13.19
C GLY A 10 5.17 -18.49 -12.05
N LYS A 11 3.86 -18.67 -11.85
CA LYS A 11 3.13 -18.12 -10.72
C LYS A 11 2.92 -19.15 -9.61
N TRP A 12 3.05 -18.67 -8.37
CA TRP A 12 2.90 -19.48 -7.17
C TRP A 12 1.96 -18.81 -6.20
N ILE A 13 1.09 -19.59 -5.56
CA ILE A 13 0.27 -19.13 -4.45
C ILE A 13 0.96 -19.54 -3.15
N VAL A 14 1.27 -18.55 -2.34
CA VAL A 14 1.91 -18.73 -1.05
C VAL A 14 0.95 -18.32 0.05
N SER A 15 0.57 -19.29 0.91
CA SER A 15 -0.34 -19.04 2.02
C SER A 15 0.46 -18.96 3.33
N GLY A 16 0.25 -17.89 4.07
CA GLY A 16 0.85 -17.64 5.38
C GLY A 16 -0.19 -17.27 6.44
N ARG A 17 0.23 -17.09 7.68
CA ARG A 17 -0.64 -16.69 8.79
C ARG A 17 -1.04 -15.21 8.73
N GLY A 18 -0.29 -14.41 7.97
CA GLY A 18 -0.52 -12.98 7.80
C GLY A 18 0.56 -12.35 6.92
N VAL A 19 0.43 -11.04 6.62
CA VAL A 19 1.36 -10.31 5.74
C VAL A 19 2.78 -10.31 6.31
N LEU A 20 2.96 -10.15 7.62
CA LEU A 20 4.28 -10.20 8.25
C LEU A 20 4.99 -11.56 8.01
N HIS A 21 4.27 -12.67 8.13
CA HIS A 21 4.85 -13.99 7.87
C HIS A 21 5.26 -14.17 6.41
N LEU A 22 4.49 -13.64 5.48
CA LEU A 22 4.82 -13.62 4.05
C LEU A 22 6.00 -12.70 3.75
N SER A 23 6.07 -11.53 4.38
CA SER A 23 7.18 -10.59 4.18
C SER A 23 8.52 -11.16 4.66
N VAL A 24 8.54 -11.90 5.78
CA VAL A 24 9.75 -12.59 6.26
C VAL A 24 10.23 -13.62 5.25
N LEU A 25 9.33 -14.42 4.67
CA LEU A 25 9.69 -15.37 3.62
C LEU A 25 10.31 -14.66 2.40
N ILE A 26 9.67 -13.58 1.94
CA ILE A 26 10.13 -12.81 0.78
C ILE A 26 11.49 -12.16 1.04
N GLU A 27 11.71 -11.60 2.24
CA GLU A 27 13.02 -11.04 2.62
C GLU A 27 14.11 -12.11 2.71
N THR A 28 13.78 -13.32 3.16
CA THR A 28 14.71 -14.45 3.15
C THR A 28 15.11 -14.80 1.70
N MET A 29 14.13 -14.94 0.82
CA MET A 29 14.39 -15.20 -0.61
C MET A 29 15.21 -14.09 -1.25
N ARG A 30 14.90 -12.82 -0.94
CA ARG A 30 15.67 -11.66 -1.38
C ARG A 30 17.13 -11.73 -0.94
N SER A 31 17.39 -12.09 0.32
CA SER A 31 18.76 -12.23 0.86
C SER A 31 19.54 -13.36 0.23
N GLU A 32 18.85 -14.39 -0.27
CA GLU A 32 19.44 -15.50 -1.02
C GLU A 32 19.66 -15.17 -2.52
N GLY A 33 19.31 -13.98 -2.96
CA GLY A 33 19.56 -13.49 -4.31
C GLY A 33 18.41 -13.70 -5.30
N TYR A 34 17.23 -14.13 -4.85
CA TYR A 34 16.06 -14.27 -5.71
C TYR A 34 15.42 -12.93 -6.06
N GLU A 35 14.89 -12.85 -7.27
CA GLU A 35 14.07 -11.75 -7.75
C GLU A 35 12.64 -12.24 -7.96
N LEU A 36 11.66 -11.49 -7.46
CA LEU A 36 10.27 -11.90 -7.52
C LEU A 36 9.33 -10.70 -7.61
N GLN A 37 8.12 -10.96 -8.08
CA GLN A 37 7.02 -10.02 -8.11
C GLN A 37 5.89 -10.57 -7.25
N VAL A 38 5.43 -9.78 -6.30
CA VAL A 38 4.42 -10.19 -5.33
C VAL A 38 3.15 -9.37 -5.55
N GLY A 39 2.05 -10.06 -5.74
CA GLY A 39 0.73 -9.44 -5.86
C GLY A 39 0.14 -9.06 -4.52
N GLN A 40 -0.99 -8.35 -4.56
CA GLN A 40 -1.71 -7.94 -3.36
C GLN A 40 -2.09 -9.16 -2.50
N PRO A 41 -1.78 -9.13 -1.19
CA PRO A 41 -2.21 -10.18 -0.27
C PRO A 41 -3.73 -10.29 -0.19
N GLN A 42 -4.24 -11.50 -0.22
CA GLN A 42 -5.66 -11.80 -0.14
C GLN A 42 -5.94 -12.74 1.02
N VAL A 43 -7.10 -12.61 1.65
CA VAL A 43 -7.57 -13.54 2.66
C VAL A 43 -8.17 -14.79 1.99
N ILE A 44 -8.11 -15.92 2.70
CA ILE A 44 -8.70 -17.17 2.23
C ILE A 44 -10.17 -17.20 2.64
N PHE A 45 -11.06 -17.16 1.65
CA PHE A 45 -12.49 -17.39 1.87
C PHE A 45 -12.79 -18.89 1.98
N LYS A 46 -13.85 -19.22 2.70
CA LYS A 46 -14.40 -20.58 2.80
C LYS A 46 -15.88 -20.55 2.48
N GLU A 47 -16.38 -21.62 1.90
CA GLU A 47 -17.81 -21.87 1.79
C GLU A 47 -18.23 -22.76 2.96
N ILE A 48 -19.18 -22.31 3.76
CA ILE A 48 -19.71 -23.01 4.91
C ILE A 48 -21.23 -23.01 4.75
N ASP A 49 -21.83 -24.20 4.61
CA ASP A 49 -23.27 -24.40 4.39
C ASP A 49 -23.82 -23.60 3.20
N GLY A 50 -23.04 -23.54 2.10
CA GLY A 50 -23.39 -22.80 0.88
C GLY A 50 -23.24 -21.28 1.00
N VAL A 51 -22.71 -20.78 2.10
CA VAL A 51 -22.48 -19.34 2.35
C VAL A 51 -20.99 -19.03 2.25
N LYS A 52 -20.63 -17.99 1.46
CA LYS A 52 -19.28 -17.47 1.41
C LYS A 52 -18.93 -16.82 2.75
N CYS A 53 -17.93 -17.37 3.43
CA CYS A 53 -17.44 -16.89 4.72
C CYS A 53 -16.02 -16.36 4.64
N GLU A 54 -15.72 -15.41 5.50
CA GLU A 54 -14.41 -14.78 5.64
C GLU A 54 -13.87 -14.89 7.07
N PRO A 55 -12.54 -14.90 7.24
CA PRO A 55 -11.94 -14.92 8.57
C PRO A 55 -12.20 -13.60 9.30
N ILE A 56 -12.67 -13.72 10.54
CA ILE A 56 -12.87 -12.60 11.46
C ILE A 56 -11.80 -12.65 12.53
N GLU A 57 -11.28 -11.49 12.87
CA GLU A 57 -10.30 -11.31 13.94
C GLU A 57 -10.88 -10.43 15.05
N GLU A 58 -10.49 -10.73 16.25
CA GLU A 58 -10.68 -9.88 17.41
C GLU A 58 -9.54 -8.86 17.42
N LEU A 59 -9.90 -7.60 17.24
CA LEU A 59 -8.97 -6.48 17.20
C LEU A 59 -9.09 -5.66 18.48
N THR A 60 -7.98 -5.40 19.16
CA THR A 60 -7.91 -4.49 20.30
C THR A 60 -7.07 -3.28 19.95
N ILE A 61 -7.62 -2.08 20.16
CA ILE A 61 -6.91 -0.81 20.01
C ILE A 61 -6.93 -0.09 21.35
N SER A 62 -5.74 0.26 21.86
CA SER A 62 -5.57 1.10 23.03
C SER A 62 -5.03 2.47 22.61
N VAL A 63 -5.76 3.54 22.91
CA VAL A 63 -5.40 4.92 22.53
C VAL A 63 -5.76 5.90 23.65
N PRO A 64 -5.15 7.11 23.73
CA PRO A 64 -5.69 8.22 24.47
C PRO A 64 -7.14 8.54 24.04
N GLU A 65 -7.96 8.99 24.98
CA GLU A 65 -9.40 9.21 24.78
C GLU A 65 -9.71 10.13 23.57
N GLU A 66 -8.87 11.14 23.34
CA GLU A 66 -9.02 12.09 22.21
C GLU A 66 -8.99 11.43 20.83
N PHE A 67 -8.36 10.25 20.66
CA PHE A 67 -8.30 9.52 19.41
C PHE A 67 -9.37 8.43 19.27
N ALA A 68 -10.11 8.11 20.33
CA ALA A 68 -11.05 6.97 20.35
C ALA A 68 -12.09 7.03 19.23
N SER A 69 -12.77 8.17 19.06
CA SER A 69 -13.78 8.36 18.01
C SER A 69 -13.23 8.14 16.61
N LYS A 70 -11.99 8.58 16.37
CA LYS A 70 -11.32 8.42 15.07
C LYS A 70 -10.98 6.97 14.79
N MET A 71 -10.57 6.20 15.82
CA MET A 71 -10.33 4.76 15.70
C MET A 71 -11.61 4.01 15.38
N ILE A 72 -12.70 4.31 16.09
CA ILE A 72 -14.01 3.69 15.86
C ILE A 72 -14.49 3.94 14.42
N ASP A 73 -14.43 5.18 13.93
CA ASP A 73 -14.81 5.51 12.55
C ASP A 73 -13.98 4.74 11.53
N MET A 74 -12.66 4.71 11.72
CA MET A 74 -11.72 4.03 10.82
C MET A 74 -11.98 2.51 10.73
N VAL A 75 -12.24 1.87 11.85
CA VAL A 75 -12.52 0.43 11.91
C VAL A 75 -13.91 0.11 11.36
N THR A 76 -14.90 0.93 11.66
CA THR A 76 -16.29 0.76 11.18
C THR A 76 -16.37 0.87 9.65
N ARG A 77 -15.65 1.81 9.03
CA ARG A 77 -15.55 1.90 7.56
C ARG A 77 -14.96 0.65 6.92
N ARG A 78 -14.16 -0.10 7.66
CA ARG A 78 -13.58 -1.38 7.25
C ARG A 78 -14.40 -2.60 7.69
N ARG A 79 -15.69 -2.41 7.98
CA ARG A 79 -16.63 -3.44 8.41
C ARG A 79 -16.31 -4.08 9.76
N GLY A 80 -15.54 -3.40 10.61
CA GLY A 80 -15.36 -3.80 12.01
C GLY A 80 -16.57 -3.41 12.86
N GLU A 81 -16.94 -4.27 13.79
CA GLU A 81 -18.03 -4.07 14.74
C GLU A 81 -17.45 -3.95 16.14
N MET A 82 -17.71 -2.86 16.83
CA MET A 82 -17.25 -2.64 18.21
C MET A 82 -17.97 -3.60 19.16
N THR A 83 -17.21 -4.34 19.93
CA THR A 83 -17.73 -5.31 20.91
C THR A 83 -17.64 -4.79 22.34
N SER A 84 -16.58 -4.05 22.67
CA SER A 84 -16.45 -3.42 23.98
C SER A 84 -15.64 -2.12 23.90
N MET A 85 -15.79 -1.27 24.91
CA MET A 85 -15.00 -0.07 25.10
C MET A 85 -14.85 0.19 26.61
N GLU A 86 -13.62 0.21 27.08
CA GLU A 86 -13.31 0.41 28.49
C GLU A 86 -12.26 1.51 28.65
N THR A 87 -12.52 2.44 29.58
CA THR A 87 -11.57 3.47 29.94
C THR A 87 -10.68 2.98 31.08
N GLN A 88 -9.38 3.03 30.89
CA GLN A 88 -8.39 2.62 31.84
C GLN A 88 -7.35 3.74 32.05
N GLY A 89 -7.54 4.55 33.07
CA GLY A 89 -6.73 5.74 33.30
C GLY A 89 -6.98 6.82 32.23
N ASP A 90 -5.93 7.20 31.53
CA ASP A 90 -5.92 8.18 30.45
C ASP A 90 -6.11 7.54 29.05
N ARG A 91 -6.28 6.23 29.01
CA ARG A 91 -6.42 5.45 27.78
C ARG A 91 -7.77 4.75 27.69
N VAL A 92 -8.20 4.56 26.46
CA VAL A 92 -9.40 3.79 26.13
C VAL A 92 -8.98 2.53 25.37
N ASN A 93 -9.42 1.38 25.86
CA ASN A 93 -9.27 0.10 25.18
C ASN A 93 -10.56 -0.22 24.43
N ILE A 94 -10.47 -0.38 23.13
CA ILE A 94 -11.62 -0.64 22.26
C ILE A 94 -11.42 -1.98 21.59
N GLU A 95 -12.40 -2.85 21.70
CA GLU A 95 -12.40 -4.17 21.06
C GLU A 95 -13.39 -4.21 19.90
N PHE A 96 -12.99 -4.92 18.85
CA PHE A 96 -13.79 -5.08 17.63
C PHE A 96 -13.71 -6.51 17.12
N ASP A 97 -14.80 -6.96 16.53
CA ASP A 97 -14.81 -8.09 15.60
C ASP A 97 -14.66 -7.54 14.17
N MET A 98 -13.65 -7.94 13.47
CA MET A 98 -13.25 -7.32 12.21
C MET A 98 -12.82 -8.34 11.16
N PRO A 99 -13.24 -8.20 9.88
CA PRO A 99 -12.70 -9.02 8.80
C PRO A 99 -11.18 -8.88 8.68
N SER A 100 -10.46 -10.02 8.59
CA SER A 100 -8.99 -10.01 8.44
C SER A 100 -8.51 -9.14 7.27
N ARG A 101 -9.26 -9.10 6.16
CA ARG A 101 -8.95 -8.24 5.01
C ARG A 101 -9.04 -6.75 5.34
N GLY A 102 -9.79 -6.34 6.35
CA GLY A 102 -9.88 -4.96 6.83
C GLY A 102 -8.71 -4.56 7.73
N ILE A 103 -7.98 -5.52 8.30
CA ILE A 103 -6.77 -5.28 9.11
C ILE A 103 -5.57 -4.96 8.22
N ILE A 104 -5.55 -5.47 6.99
CA ILE A 104 -4.47 -5.19 6.04
C ILE A 104 -4.35 -3.68 5.81
N GLY A 105 -3.18 -3.10 6.11
CA GLY A 105 -2.91 -1.67 6.03
C GLY A 105 -3.53 -0.80 7.14
N LEU A 106 -4.27 -1.39 8.08
CA LEU A 106 -4.92 -0.65 9.17
C LEU A 106 -3.88 -0.10 10.17
N ARG A 107 -2.86 -0.88 10.50
CA ARG A 107 -1.83 -0.49 11.50
C ARG A 107 -1.21 0.86 11.20
N THR A 108 -0.75 1.08 9.99
CA THR A 108 -0.13 2.35 9.56
C THR A 108 -1.11 3.51 9.70
N ASN A 109 -2.38 3.31 9.31
CA ASN A 109 -3.40 4.34 9.42
C ASN A 109 -3.72 4.66 10.89
N VAL A 110 -3.83 3.65 11.75
CA VAL A 110 -4.06 3.79 13.19
C VAL A 110 -2.91 4.56 13.85
N LEU A 111 -1.67 4.20 13.57
CA LEU A 111 -0.48 4.89 14.11
C LEU A 111 -0.41 6.35 13.63
N THR A 112 -0.63 6.60 12.34
CA THR A 112 -0.64 7.97 11.80
C THR A 112 -1.75 8.80 12.43
N ALA A 113 -2.94 8.23 12.57
CA ALA A 113 -4.11 8.93 13.11
C ALA A 113 -4.02 9.23 14.60
N SER A 114 -3.25 8.43 15.35
CA SER A 114 -3.00 8.58 16.78
C SER A 114 -1.65 9.22 17.09
N GLN A 115 -0.96 9.77 16.09
CA GLN A 115 0.38 10.36 16.25
C GLN A 115 1.43 9.39 16.85
N GLY A 116 1.23 8.09 16.58
CA GLY A 116 2.10 7.01 17.07
C GLY A 116 1.72 6.46 18.45
N GLU A 117 0.69 6.99 19.11
CA GLU A 117 0.33 6.61 20.48
C GLU A 117 -0.54 5.36 20.59
N ALA A 118 -1.12 4.87 19.48
CA ALA A 118 -1.95 3.69 19.49
C ALA A 118 -1.15 2.41 19.70
N ILE A 119 -1.72 1.51 20.50
CA ILE A 119 -1.29 0.12 20.62
C ILE A 119 -2.36 -0.73 19.97
N MET A 120 -1.97 -1.58 19.02
CA MET A 120 -2.89 -2.41 18.26
C MET A 120 -2.47 -3.87 18.30
N ALA A 121 -3.39 -4.74 18.69
CA ALA A 121 -3.23 -6.20 18.68
C ALA A 121 -4.45 -6.86 18.04
N HIS A 122 -4.25 -7.98 17.37
CA HIS A 122 -5.34 -8.74 16.77
C HIS A 122 -5.05 -10.24 16.81
N ARG A 123 -6.11 -11.04 16.83
CA ARG A 123 -6.04 -12.50 16.77
C ARG A 123 -7.22 -13.08 15.99
N PHE A 124 -6.98 -14.19 15.30
CA PHE A 124 -8.06 -14.92 14.64
C PHE A 124 -9.12 -15.37 15.64
N LYS A 125 -10.38 -15.17 15.30
CA LYS A 125 -11.53 -15.59 16.09
C LYS A 125 -12.25 -16.78 15.44
N GLU A 126 -12.89 -16.53 14.30
CA GLU A 126 -13.71 -17.53 13.59
C GLU A 126 -13.96 -17.12 12.14
N TYR A 127 -14.65 -17.95 11.39
CA TYR A 127 -15.19 -17.60 10.08
C TYR A 127 -16.64 -17.14 10.23
N GLN A 128 -17.00 -16.02 9.60
CA GLN A 128 -18.36 -15.49 9.54
C GLN A 128 -18.76 -15.19 8.09
N PRO A 129 -20.06 -15.07 7.78
CA PRO A 129 -20.51 -14.66 6.46
C PRO A 129 -19.84 -13.36 5.97
N TYR A 130 -19.58 -13.30 4.68
CA TYR A 130 -18.93 -12.14 4.04
C TYR A 130 -19.68 -10.84 4.34
N LYS A 131 -18.97 -9.85 4.87
CA LYS A 131 -19.54 -8.58 5.35
C LYS A 131 -19.64 -7.47 4.29
N GLY A 132 -19.44 -7.80 3.02
CA GLY A 132 -19.47 -6.83 1.92
C GLY A 132 -18.11 -6.18 1.64
N ASP A 133 -18.08 -5.31 0.65
CA ASP A 133 -16.84 -4.69 0.18
C ASP A 133 -16.24 -3.72 1.20
N ILE A 134 -14.91 -3.68 1.22
CA ILE A 134 -14.12 -2.75 2.03
C ILE A 134 -13.26 -1.91 1.09
N GLU A 135 -13.39 -0.61 1.20
CA GLU A 135 -12.50 0.34 0.54
C GLU A 135 -11.15 0.38 1.28
N ARG A 136 -10.08 -0.04 0.62
CA ARG A 136 -8.73 -0.08 1.21
C ARG A 136 -7.96 1.22 0.96
N ARG A 137 -7.84 1.59 -0.30
CA ARG A 137 -7.11 2.76 -0.77
C ARG A 137 -7.94 3.46 -1.86
N SER A 138 -8.42 4.65 -1.57
CA SER A 138 -9.17 5.47 -2.51
C SER A 138 -8.25 6.14 -3.54
N ASN A 139 -7.08 6.60 -3.12
CA ASN A 139 -6.16 7.37 -3.95
C ASN A 139 -5.55 6.54 -5.10
N GLY A 140 -5.41 7.18 -6.25
CA GLY A 140 -4.74 6.63 -7.42
C GLY A 140 -3.23 6.57 -7.27
N SER A 141 -2.57 5.96 -8.25
CA SER A 141 -1.12 5.89 -8.34
C SER A 141 -0.59 6.97 -9.29
N MET A 142 0.55 7.57 -8.96
CA MET A 142 1.37 8.29 -9.93
C MET A 142 2.30 7.29 -10.61
N ILE A 143 2.21 7.19 -11.94
CA ILE A 143 2.87 6.14 -12.73
C ILE A 143 3.90 6.80 -13.65
N ALA A 144 5.12 6.29 -13.65
CA ALA A 144 6.16 6.78 -14.57
C ALA A 144 5.78 6.51 -16.03
N MET A 145 5.88 7.54 -16.85
CA MET A 145 5.56 7.51 -18.28
C MET A 145 6.61 6.76 -19.08
N GLU A 146 7.89 6.92 -18.71
CA GLU A 146 9.03 6.39 -19.45
C GLU A 146 10.15 5.96 -18.51
N SER A 147 11.10 5.21 -19.04
CA SER A 147 12.28 4.78 -18.30
C SER A 147 13.37 5.86 -18.34
N GLY A 148 14.12 5.99 -17.25
CA GLY A 148 15.22 6.94 -17.13
C GLY A 148 15.48 7.35 -15.70
N THR A 149 16.31 8.38 -15.53
CA THR A 149 16.66 8.93 -14.21
C THR A 149 15.65 10.00 -13.79
N ALA A 150 15.16 9.94 -12.57
CA ALA A 150 14.27 10.95 -12.01
C ALA A 150 15.01 12.26 -11.69
N PHE A 151 14.50 13.38 -12.15
CA PHE A 151 15.10 14.70 -11.92
C PHE A 151 14.38 15.49 -10.83
N ALA A 152 15.17 16.15 -9.99
CA ALA A 152 14.68 17.04 -8.93
C ALA A 152 13.68 18.08 -9.48
N TYR A 153 13.98 18.66 -10.63
CA TYR A 153 13.10 19.63 -11.29
C TYR A 153 11.72 19.07 -11.64
N ALA A 154 11.65 17.84 -12.15
CA ALA A 154 10.39 17.21 -12.49
C ALA A 154 9.57 16.86 -11.24
N ILE A 155 10.23 16.34 -10.20
CA ILE A 155 9.59 16.02 -8.91
C ILE A 155 9.04 17.29 -8.27
N ASP A 156 9.82 18.38 -8.22
CA ASP A 156 9.41 19.68 -7.67
C ASP A 156 8.13 20.22 -8.35
N LYS A 157 8.05 20.11 -9.67
CA LYS A 157 6.88 20.57 -10.44
C LYS A 157 5.65 19.68 -10.30
N LEU A 158 5.80 18.47 -9.83
CA LEU A 158 4.73 17.48 -9.75
C LEU A 158 4.33 17.15 -8.30
N GLN A 159 5.04 17.66 -7.29
CA GLN A 159 4.77 17.32 -5.88
C GLN A 159 3.41 17.80 -5.38
N ASP A 160 2.79 18.79 -6.02
CA ASP A 160 1.41 19.20 -5.72
C ASP A 160 0.37 18.15 -6.19
N ARG A 161 0.77 17.22 -7.04
CA ARG A 161 -0.10 16.15 -7.55
C ARG A 161 -0.22 14.96 -6.60
N GLY A 162 0.71 14.83 -5.65
CA GLY A 162 0.70 13.73 -4.71
C GLY A 162 2.01 13.55 -3.94
N LYS A 163 2.12 12.41 -3.26
CA LYS A 163 3.29 12.05 -2.48
C LYS A 163 4.18 11.12 -3.31
N PHE A 164 5.47 11.43 -3.41
CA PHE A 164 6.43 10.59 -4.12
C PHE A 164 6.98 9.46 -3.25
N PHE A 165 7.40 8.37 -3.91
CA PHE A 165 8.07 7.19 -3.33
C PHE A 165 9.51 7.05 -3.80
N ILE A 166 9.98 7.97 -4.63
CA ILE A 166 11.31 7.98 -5.24
C ILE A 166 12.08 9.25 -4.84
N TYR A 167 13.40 9.12 -4.84
CA TYR A 167 14.31 10.25 -4.68
C TYR A 167 14.73 10.80 -6.05
N PRO A 168 15.20 12.07 -6.12
CA PRO A 168 15.97 12.55 -7.26
C PRO A 168 17.17 11.64 -7.52
N GLN A 169 17.48 11.39 -8.78
CA GLN A 169 18.52 10.48 -9.28
C GLN A 169 18.18 8.98 -9.21
N ASP A 170 17.01 8.60 -8.70
CA ASP A 170 16.56 7.23 -8.81
C ASP A 170 16.28 6.85 -10.26
N GLU A 171 16.67 5.64 -10.63
CA GLU A 171 16.31 5.05 -11.91
C GLU A 171 14.87 4.52 -11.85
N VAL A 172 14.06 4.91 -12.82
CA VAL A 172 12.65 4.50 -12.94
C VAL A 172 12.40 3.86 -14.30
N TYR A 173 11.32 3.11 -14.42
CA TYR A 173 10.89 2.53 -15.68
C TYR A 173 9.40 2.79 -15.94
N ALA A 174 9.00 2.74 -17.21
CA ALA A 174 7.62 2.93 -17.62
C ALA A 174 6.68 1.93 -16.92
N GLY A 175 5.61 2.41 -16.31
CA GLY A 175 4.67 1.58 -15.54
C GLY A 175 5.04 1.40 -14.07
N GLN A 176 6.19 1.90 -13.61
CA GLN A 176 6.54 1.94 -12.18
C GLN A 176 5.61 2.89 -11.44
N VAL A 177 5.14 2.50 -10.26
CA VAL A 177 4.41 3.38 -9.34
C VAL A 177 5.43 4.20 -8.55
N VAL A 178 5.49 5.48 -8.84
CA VAL A 178 6.48 6.42 -8.27
C VAL A 178 5.88 7.34 -7.21
N GLY A 179 4.58 7.23 -6.96
CA GLY A 179 3.92 8.03 -5.95
C GLY A 179 2.43 7.72 -5.81
N GLU A 180 1.80 8.37 -4.82
CA GLU A 180 0.36 8.36 -4.57
C GLU A 180 -0.25 9.65 -5.10
N HIS A 181 -1.27 9.54 -5.95
CA HIS A 181 -2.00 10.69 -6.47
C HIS A 181 -2.97 11.24 -5.41
N VAL A 182 -3.25 12.54 -5.41
CA VAL A 182 -4.24 13.16 -4.50
C VAL A 182 -5.68 12.80 -4.86
N HIS A 183 -5.93 12.33 -6.09
CA HIS A 183 -7.26 11.91 -6.56
C HIS A 183 -7.32 10.38 -6.71
N GLU A 184 -8.54 9.84 -6.83
CA GLU A 184 -8.80 8.41 -6.97
C GLU A 184 -8.23 7.78 -8.26
N LYS A 185 -8.17 8.56 -9.34
CA LYS A 185 -7.69 8.08 -10.64
C LYS A 185 -6.16 8.08 -10.71
N ASP A 186 -5.63 7.06 -11.35
CA ASP A 186 -4.21 6.99 -11.66
C ASP A 186 -3.79 8.13 -12.58
N LEU A 187 -2.57 8.64 -12.38
CA LEU A 187 -1.97 9.71 -13.14
C LEU A 187 -0.61 9.28 -13.70
N VAL A 188 -0.48 9.28 -15.03
CA VAL A 188 0.80 9.04 -15.69
C VAL A 188 1.58 10.35 -15.73
N ILE A 189 2.81 10.33 -15.23
CA ILE A 189 3.68 11.50 -15.08
C ILE A 189 5.07 11.26 -15.67
N ASN A 190 5.69 12.34 -16.13
CA ASN A 190 7.08 12.31 -16.60
C ASN A 190 8.01 12.87 -15.52
N VAL A 191 8.72 11.98 -14.80
CA VAL A 191 9.72 12.34 -13.78
C VAL A 191 11.14 12.44 -14.33
N THR A 192 11.36 12.05 -15.59
CA THR A 192 12.67 12.05 -16.26
C THR A 192 12.95 13.35 -17.00
N LYS A 193 12.03 14.31 -16.95
CA LYS A 193 12.16 15.61 -17.64
C LYS A 193 13.15 16.51 -16.92
N SER A 194 14.27 16.79 -17.58
CA SER A 194 15.27 17.75 -17.11
C SER A 194 14.84 19.21 -17.39
N LYS A 195 15.39 20.15 -16.63
CA LYS A 195 15.25 21.57 -16.89
C LYS A 195 15.95 21.89 -18.23
N LYS A 196 15.21 22.43 -19.20
CA LYS A 196 15.86 22.94 -20.44
C LYS A 196 16.76 24.12 -20.06
N LEU A 197 18.03 24.03 -20.42
CA LEU A 197 18.96 25.18 -20.32
C LEU A 197 18.47 26.27 -21.28
N THR A 198 17.86 27.31 -20.76
CA THR A 198 17.60 28.54 -21.52
C THR A 198 18.79 29.43 -21.35
N ASN A 199 19.35 29.93 -22.49
CA ASN A 199 20.49 30.85 -22.52
C ASN A 199 20.19 32.26 -21.95
N MET A 200 19.10 32.46 -21.25
CA MET A 200 18.81 33.70 -20.54
C MET A 200 19.52 33.68 -19.19
N ARG A 201 20.56 34.49 -19.05
CA ARG A 201 21.13 34.93 -17.78
C ARG A 201 20.08 35.73 -17.00
N ALA A 202 19.14 35.10 -16.36
CA ALA A 202 18.42 35.71 -15.27
C ALA A 202 19.32 35.61 -14.01
N SER A 203 20.01 36.69 -13.74
CA SER A 203 20.64 36.92 -12.44
C SER A 203 19.53 37.07 -11.40
N GLY A 204 19.21 36.01 -10.72
CA GLY A 204 18.21 36.02 -9.64
C GLY A 204 17.81 34.64 -9.25
N SER A 205 18.25 34.23 -8.06
CA SER A 205 17.86 33.05 -7.30
C SER A 205 17.75 31.75 -8.12
N ASP A 206 18.77 30.93 -8.05
CA ASP A 206 18.62 29.50 -8.10
C ASP A 206 17.65 29.14 -6.95
N ASP A 207 16.35 29.16 -7.20
CA ASP A 207 15.37 28.55 -6.32
C ASP A 207 15.73 27.08 -6.23
N LYS A 208 16.46 26.73 -5.18
CA LYS A 208 16.80 25.35 -4.87
C LYS A 208 15.46 24.62 -4.75
N ALA A 209 15.21 23.67 -5.65
CA ALA A 209 14.00 22.85 -5.64
C ALA A 209 13.77 22.32 -4.22
N ARG A 210 12.68 22.73 -3.58
CA ARG A 210 12.33 22.34 -2.23
C ARG A 210 11.52 21.06 -2.29
N ILE A 211 12.21 19.93 -2.37
CA ILE A 211 11.59 18.63 -2.53
C ILE A 211 11.15 18.10 -1.17
N ILE A 212 9.88 17.70 -1.08
CA ILE A 212 9.34 17.00 0.07
C ILE A 212 9.94 15.59 0.08
N PRO A 213 10.49 15.13 1.23
CA PRO A 213 11.03 13.78 1.33
C PRO A 213 10.02 12.72 0.89
N PRO A 214 10.42 11.72 0.11
CA PRO A 214 9.52 10.67 -0.34
C PRO A 214 9.09 9.77 0.82
N VAL A 215 7.94 9.13 0.65
CA VAL A 215 7.48 8.06 1.54
C VAL A 215 8.26 6.80 1.21
N VAL A 216 8.92 6.23 2.22
CA VAL A 216 9.68 4.99 2.11
C VAL A 216 8.87 3.88 2.79
N PHE A 217 8.60 2.80 2.06
CA PHE A 217 7.88 1.64 2.55
C PHE A 217 8.84 0.53 2.95
N SER A 218 8.56 -0.15 4.06
CA SER A 218 9.04 -1.51 4.28
C SER A 218 8.35 -2.49 3.32
N LEU A 219 8.86 -3.71 3.20
CA LEU A 219 8.20 -4.72 2.35
C LEU A 219 6.78 -5.01 2.82
N GLU A 220 6.57 -5.15 4.14
CA GLU A 220 5.24 -5.38 4.72
C GLU A 220 4.28 -4.23 4.35
N GLU A 221 4.69 -2.99 4.56
CA GLU A 221 3.89 -1.82 4.22
C GLU A 221 3.59 -1.73 2.72
N ALA A 222 4.55 -2.05 1.86
CA ALA A 222 4.33 -2.06 0.41
C ALA A 222 3.31 -3.11 -0.01
N LEU A 223 3.39 -4.33 0.55
CA LEU A 223 2.41 -5.40 0.29
C LEU A 223 1.01 -5.04 0.76
N GLU A 224 0.89 -4.31 1.87
CA GLU A 224 -0.39 -3.82 2.38
C GLU A 224 -0.95 -2.65 1.57
N TYR A 225 -0.05 -1.87 0.96
CA TYR A 225 -0.39 -0.65 0.22
C TYR A 225 -0.89 -0.89 -1.20
N ILE A 226 -0.29 -1.84 -1.95
CA ILE A 226 -0.59 -2.07 -3.37
C ILE A 226 -2.05 -2.43 -3.65
N LYS A 227 -2.53 -2.06 -4.83
CA LYS A 227 -3.83 -2.46 -5.38
C LYS A 227 -3.76 -3.81 -6.10
N ALA A 228 -4.92 -4.35 -6.48
CA ALA A 228 -5.01 -5.64 -7.19
C ALA A 228 -4.32 -5.62 -8.57
N ASP A 229 -4.23 -4.45 -9.21
CA ASP A 229 -3.56 -4.23 -10.49
C ASP A 229 -2.09 -3.80 -10.35
N GLU A 230 -1.51 -4.01 -9.16
CA GLU A 230 -0.13 -3.63 -8.83
C GLU A 230 0.65 -4.82 -8.27
N TYR A 231 1.97 -4.82 -8.48
CA TYR A 231 2.92 -5.73 -7.87
C TYR A 231 3.96 -4.97 -7.05
N VAL A 232 4.48 -5.62 -6.02
CA VAL A 232 5.76 -5.27 -5.41
C VAL A 232 6.84 -6.10 -6.11
N GLU A 233 7.75 -5.44 -6.80
CA GLU A 233 8.94 -6.03 -7.38
C GLU A 233 10.05 -6.01 -6.33
N VAL A 234 10.56 -7.19 -6.02
CA VAL A 234 11.60 -7.39 -5.01
C VAL A 234 12.84 -7.96 -5.67
N THR A 235 13.95 -7.25 -5.53
CA THR A 235 15.28 -7.70 -5.96
C THR A 235 16.26 -7.59 -4.79
N PRO A 236 17.45 -8.25 -4.84
CA PRO A 236 18.44 -8.10 -3.78
C PRO A 236 18.83 -6.64 -3.49
N LYS A 237 18.78 -5.78 -4.51
CA LYS A 237 19.23 -4.38 -4.41
C LYS A 237 18.11 -3.37 -4.20
N SER A 238 16.88 -3.67 -4.59
CA SER A 238 15.78 -2.71 -4.61
C SER A 238 14.42 -3.35 -4.37
N MET A 239 13.49 -2.53 -3.93
CA MET A 239 12.07 -2.83 -3.86
C MET A 239 11.32 -1.71 -4.57
N ARG A 240 10.43 -2.05 -5.49
CA ARG A 240 9.65 -1.09 -6.28
C ARG A 240 8.22 -1.57 -6.38
N MET A 241 7.30 -0.63 -6.45
CA MET A 241 5.90 -0.92 -6.81
C MET A 241 5.70 -0.65 -8.29
N ARG A 242 4.92 -1.47 -8.97
CA ARG A 242 4.65 -1.32 -10.40
C ARG A 242 3.23 -1.74 -10.75
N LYS A 243 2.73 -1.27 -11.89
CA LYS A 243 1.51 -1.83 -12.47
C LYS A 243 1.77 -3.24 -13.01
N VAL A 244 0.74 -4.10 -12.95
CA VAL A 244 0.79 -5.44 -13.57
C VAL A 244 1.03 -5.30 -15.07
N ILE A 245 0.27 -4.44 -15.73
CA ILE A 245 0.45 -4.07 -17.14
C ILE A 245 1.28 -2.80 -17.21
N LEU A 246 2.51 -2.89 -17.74
CA LEU A 246 3.43 -1.75 -17.79
C LEU A 246 3.07 -0.73 -18.86
N ASP A 247 2.56 -1.19 -20.02
CA ASP A 247 2.18 -0.30 -21.12
C ASP A 247 0.89 0.47 -20.81
N GLU A 248 0.91 1.79 -21.05
CA GLU A 248 -0.21 2.67 -20.74
C GLU A 248 -1.43 2.40 -21.65
N LEU A 249 -1.19 2.10 -22.93
CA LEU A 249 -2.28 1.86 -23.89
C LEU A 249 -2.97 0.53 -23.59
N GLU A 250 -2.19 -0.49 -23.22
CA GLU A 250 -2.73 -1.79 -22.80
C GLU A 250 -3.54 -1.65 -21.51
N ARG A 251 -3.07 -0.90 -20.51
CA ARG A 251 -3.85 -0.61 -19.29
C ARG A 251 -5.18 0.07 -19.61
N LYS A 252 -5.16 1.07 -20.52
CA LYS A 252 -6.39 1.76 -20.93
C LYS A 252 -7.39 0.85 -21.65
N ARG A 253 -6.90 -0.14 -22.39
CA ARG A 253 -7.77 -1.15 -23.04
C ARG A 253 -8.37 -2.10 -22.00
N ALA A 254 -7.54 -2.65 -21.12
CA ALA A 254 -7.98 -3.55 -20.05
C ALA A 254 -9.02 -2.93 -19.09
N ASN A 255 -8.97 -1.61 -18.88
CA ASN A 255 -9.94 -0.90 -18.04
C ASN A 255 -11.26 -0.55 -18.77
N LYS A 256 -11.41 -0.86 -20.06
CA LYS A 256 -12.62 -0.61 -20.84
C LYS A 256 -13.48 -1.86 -21.03
N GLU A 257 -12.91 -3.04 -20.76
CA GLU A 257 -13.61 -4.33 -20.71
C GLU A 257 -14.18 -4.57 -19.30
#